data_06dbd773276b155a7b91e0d5ea47e47e
#
_entry.id   06dbd773276b155a7b91e0d5ea47e47e
#
_cell.length_a   1.000
_cell.length_b   1.000
_cell.length_c   1.000
_cell.angle_alpha   90.00
_cell.angle_beta   90.00
_cell.angle_gamma   90.00
#
_symmetry.space_group_name_H-M   'P 1'
#
loop_
_entity.id
_entity.type
_entity.pdbx_description
1 polymer ?
#
loop_
_entity_poly.entity_id
_entity_poly.type
_entity_poly.pdbx_seq_one_letter_code
_entity_poly.pdbx_strand_id
1 'polypeptide(L)'
;MSQFSLSINGVSRQLDIPDDMPLLWALRDKLDLVGTRYGCGIGVCGSCTVLVNGAPVQSCGIKASALQGKEITTIEGLSPDGSHPVQRAWHDEDVPQCGYCQAGQVLAAAALLERNADPDDAAIDGAMAGILCRCGTY
;
A
#
# COMPACT_ATOMS: atom_id res chain seq x y z
N MET A 1 -0.88 -15.69 21.03
CA MET A 1 -1.57 -15.33 19.76
C MET A 1 -2.99 -14.92 20.05
N SER A 2 -3.47 -13.92 19.36
CA SER A 2 -4.84 -13.45 19.51
C SER A 2 -5.55 -13.42 18.17
N GLN A 3 -6.88 -13.51 18.23
CA GLN A 3 -7.70 -13.42 17.01
C GLN A 3 -8.07 -11.97 16.74
N PHE A 4 -7.81 -11.52 15.52
CA PHE A 4 -8.15 -10.19 15.04
C PHE A 4 -9.03 -10.27 13.82
N SER A 5 -9.98 -9.35 13.70
CA SER A 5 -10.79 -9.19 12.50
C SER A 5 -10.32 -7.94 11.77
N LEU A 6 -9.84 -8.11 10.55
CA LEU A 6 -9.38 -7.02 9.69
C LEU A 6 -10.22 -6.97 8.42
N SER A 7 -10.61 -5.77 8.00
CA SER A 7 -11.24 -5.54 6.70
C SER A 7 -10.16 -5.21 5.69
N ILE A 8 -9.93 -6.12 4.75
CA ILE A 8 -8.87 -6.01 3.75
C ILE A 8 -9.47 -6.19 2.37
N ASN A 9 -9.35 -5.16 1.55
CA ASN A 9 -9.89 -5.13 0.19
C ASN A 9 -11.40 -5.46 0.15
N GLY A 10 -12.15 -4.91 1.12
CA GLY A 10 -13.59 -5.10 1.23
C GLY A 10 -14.03 -6.45 1.80
N VAL A 11 -13.10 -7.28 2.27
CA VAL A 11 -13.40 -8.61 2.82
C VAL A 11 -12.93 -8.67 4.28
N SER A 12 -13.82 -9.11 5.17
CA SER A 12 -13.44 -9.36 6.57
C SER A 12 -12.60 -10.63 6.68
N ARG A 13 -11.43 -10.50 7.27
CA ARG A 13 -10.48 -11.61 7.48
C ARG A 13 -10.26 -11.83 8.97
N GLN A 14 -10.45 -13.06 9.41
CA GLN A 14 -10.10 -13.48 10.77
C GLN A 14 -8.66 -14.01 10.76
N LEU A 15 -7.82 -13.43 11.61
CA LEU A 15 -6.41 -13.80 11.70
C LEU A 15 -6.08 -14.20 13.14
N ASP A 16 -5.39 -15.32 13.28
CA ASP A 16 -4.79 -15.77 14.54
C ASP A 16 -3.29 -15.52 14.45
N ILE A 17 -2.85 -14.42 15.02
CA ILE A 17 -1.48 -13.90 14.86
C ILE A 17 -0.97 -13.32 16.17
N PRO A 18 0.36 -13.18 16.35
CA PRO A 18 0.93 -12.44 17.47
C PRO A 18 0.42 -11.00 17.52
N ASP A 19 0.20 -10.49 18.74
CA ASP A 19 -0.35 -9.15 18.97
C ASP A 19 0.54 -8.03 18.43
N ASP A 20 1.83 -8.30 18.30
CA ASP A 20 2.83 -7.36 17.83
C ASP A 20 3.20 -7.54 16.35
N MET A 21 2.54 -8.45 15.63
CA MET A 21 2.85 -8.70 14.22
C MET A 21 2.61 -7.46 13.38
N PRO A 22 3.62 -6.96 12.62
CA PRO A 22 3.40 -5.89 11.65
C PRO A 22 2.40 -6.29 10.57
N LEU A 23 1.60 -5.32 10.14
CA LEU A 23 0.60 -5.56 9.08
C LEU A 23 1.23 -6.17 7.82
N LEU A 24 2.43 -5.71 7.44
CA LEU A 24 3.15 -6.23 6.27
C LEU A 24 3.22 -7.77 6.26
N TRP A 25 3.59 -8.36 7.40
CA TRP A 25 3.74 -9.83 7.49
C TRP A 25 2.40 -10.53 7.56
N ALA A 26 1.40 -9.92 8.19
CA ALA A 26 0.04 -10.45 8.15
C ALA A 26 -0.48 -10.54 6.71
N LEU A 27 -0.23 -9.51 5.90
CA LEU A 27 -0.63 -9.50 4.49
C LEU A 27 0.12 -10.58 3.69
N ARG A 28 1.45 -10.63 3.81
CA ARG A 28 2.27 -11.51 2.97
C ARG A 28 2.23 -12.97 3.41
N ASP A 29 2.35 -13.23 4.72
CA ASP A 29 2.57 -14.58 5.24
C ASP A 29 1.27 -15.29 5.60
N LYS A 30 0.21 -14.56 5.91
CA LYS A 30 -1.06 -15.14 6.34
C LYS A 30 -2.16 -15.06 5.30
N LEU A 31 -2.10 -14.06 4.42
CA LEU A 31 -3.15 -13.80 3.44
C LEU A 31 -2.70 -13.95 1.99
N ASP A 32 -1.45 -14.27 1.75
CA ASP A 32 -0.85 -14.40 0.41
C ASP A 32 -0.99 -13.14 -0.46
N LEU A 33 -1.15 -11.97 0.18
CA LEU A 33 -1.21 -10.68 -0.50
C LEU A 33 0.20 -10.14 -0.66
N VAL A 34 0.93 -10.66 -1.63
CA VAL A 34 2.36 -10.44 -1.81
C VAL A 34 2.73 -9.19 -2.62
N GLY A 35 1.73 -8.46 -3.12
CA GLY A 35 1.96 -7.20 -3.83
C GLY A 35 2.55 -6.10 -2.96
N THR A 36 2.24 -6.08 -1.67
CA THR A 36 2.87 -5.21 -0.67
C THR A 36 4.27 -5.76 -0.36
N ARG A 37 5.30 -4.93 -0.53
CA ARG A 37 6.69 -5.39 -0.52
C ARG A 37 7.43 -5.00 0.76
N TYR A 38 8.37 -5.86 1.18
CA TYR A 38 9.34 -5.57 2.22
C TYR A 38 10.60 -4.95 1.62
N GLY A 39 11.07 -3.87 2.21
CA GLY A 39 12.36 -3.26 1.87
C GLY A 39 13.20 -2.99 3.10
N CYS A 40 13.00 -1.83 3.79
CA CYS A 40 13.79 -1.46 4.96
C CYS A 40 13.29 -2.05 6.29
N GLY A 41 11.98 -2.24 6.46
CA GLY A 41 11.37 -2.67 7.72
C GLY A 41 11.35 -1.62 8.83
N ILE A 42 11.78 -0.39 8.56
CA ILE A 42 11.93 0.69 9.54
C ILE A 42 11.18 1.98 9.17
N GLY A 43 10.25 1.90 8.23
CA GLY A 43 9.42 3.05 7.85
C GLY A 43 10.11 4.08 6.97
N VAL A 44 11.13 3.71 6.19
CA VAL A 44 11.91 4.63 5.36
C VAL A 44 11.60 4.49 3.87
N CYS A 45 11.67 3.26 3.31
CA CYS A 45 11.63 3.07 1.86
C CYS A 45 10.23 3.20 1.24
N GLY A 46 9.17 2.96 1.98
CA GLY A 46 7.80 3.07 1.50
C GLY A 46 7.31 1.93 0.60
N SER A 47 8.13 0.90 0.31
CA SER A 47 7.71 -0.24 -0.53
C SER A 47 6.54 -1.02 0.06
N CYS A 48 6.33 -0.92 1.36
CA CYS A 48 5.25 -1.58 2.09
C CYS A 48 3.98 -0.72 2.21
N THR A 49 3.88 0.39 1.51
CA THR A 49 2.75 1.31 1.61
C THR A 49 1.45 0.62 1.22
N VAL A 50 0.45 0.75 2.09
CA VAL A 50 -0.94 0.37 1.87
C VAL A 50 -1.83 1.57 2.19
N LEU A 51 -3.12 1.49 1.90
CA LEU A 51 -4.09 2.51 2.31
C LEU A 51 -4.86 2.01 3.52
N VAL A 52 -4.94 2.85 4.56
CA VAL A 52 -5.78 2.63 5.73
C VAL A 52 -6.80 3.76 5.78
N ASN A 53 -8.08 3.43 5.62
CA ASN A 53 -9.16 4.42 5.45
C ASN A 53 -8.82 5.46 4.36
N GLY A 54 -8.20 5.02 3.27
CA GLY A 54 -7.81 5.84 2.14
C GLY A 54 -6.51 6.63 2.30
N ALA A 55 -5.85 6.57 3.44
CA ALA A 55 -4.59 7.27 3.69
C ALA A 55 -3.38 6.34 3.56
N PRO A 56 -2.28 6.76 2.91
CA PRO A 56 -1.07 5.94 2.81
C PRO A 56 -0.45 5.67 4.18
N VAL A 57 -0.15 4.40 4.45
CA VAL A 57 0.49 3.95 5.69
C VAL A 57 1.56 2.92 5.35
N GLN A 58 2.71 3.01 6.00
CA GLN A 58 3.78 2.03 5.87
C GLN A 58 3.49 0.81 6.76
N SER A 59 3.14 -0.31 6.13
CA SER A 59 2.66 -1.50 6.82
C SER A 59 3.73 -2.22 7.65
N CYS A 60 5.02 -1.96 7.41
CA CYS A 60 6.10 -2.55 8.18
C CYS A 60 6.20 -1.98 9.62
N GLY A 61 5.68 -0.78 9.84
CA GLY A 61 5.79 -0.07 11.11
C GLY A 61 4.52 -0.07 11.96
N ILE A 62 3.42 -0.61 11.45
CA ILE A 62 2.15 -0.64 12.19
C ILE A 62 1.72 -2.06 12.50
N LYS A 63 1.27 -2.29 13.73
CA LYS A 63 0.77 -3.60 14.15
C LYS A 63 -0.58 -3.88 13.50
N ALA A 64 -0.78 -5.10 13.03
CA ALA A 64 -2.07 -5.52 12.48
C ALA A 64 -3.20 -5.35 13.50
N SER A 65 -2.94 -5.65 14.77
CA SER A 65 -3.91 -5.52 15.87
C SER A 65 -4.46 -4.09 16.04
N ALA A 66 -3.67 -3.07 15.68
CA ALA A 66 -4.09 -1.66 15.80
C ALA A 66 -5.09 -1.23 14.72
N LEU A 67 -5.35 -2.08 13.73
CA LEU A 67 -6.14 -1.74 12.56
C LEU A 67 -7.53 -2.39 12.54
N GLN A 68 -7.96 -2.98 13.64
CA GLN A 68 -9.32 -3.49 13.77
C GLN A 68 -10.34 -2.36 13.57
N GLY A 69 -11.37 -2.63 12.79
CA GLY A 69 -12.40 -1.64 12.47
C GLY A 69 -12.02 -0.63 11.38
N LYS A 70 -10.82 -0.76 10.79
CA LYS A 70 -10.37 0.12 9.70
C LYS A 70 -10.38 -0.62 8.38
N GLU A 71 -10.59 0.13 7.29
CA GLU A 71 -10.53 -0.41 5.93
C GLU A 71 -9.10 -0.36 5.41
N ILE A 72 -8.56 -1.52 5.08
CA ILE A 72 -7.22 -1.67 4.52
C ILE A 72 -7.33 -1.98 3.04
N THR A 73 -6.64 -1.21 2.21
CA THR A 73 -6.55 -1.46 0.76
C THR A 73 -5.10 -1.73 0.39
N THR A 74 -4.86 -2.89 -0.20
CA THR A 74 -3.57 -3.25 -0.81
C THR A 74 -3.63 -3.04 -2.33
N ILE A 75 -2.51 -3.20 -3.01
CA ILE A 75 -2.49 -3.06 -4.48
C ILE A 75 -3.41 -4.08 -5.16
N GLU A 76 -3.58 -5.25 -4.59
CA GLU A 76 -4.47 -6.28 -5.11
C GLU A 76 -5.95 -5.87 -5.06
N GLY A 77 -6.30 -4.95 -4.18
CA GLY A 77 -7.67 -4.48 -3.99
C GLY A 77 -7.95 -3.09 -4.54
N LEU A 78 -6.99 -2.44 -5.19
CA LEU A 78 -7.20 -1.09 -5.74
C LEU A 78 -8.27 -1.10 -6.84
N SER A 79 -8.25 -2.12 -7.70
CA SER A 79 -9.33 -2.41 -8.64
C SER A 79 -9.37 -3.92 -8.91
N PRO A 80 -10.54 -4.47 -9.31
CA PRO A 80 -10.68 -5.92 -9.50
C PRO A 80 -9.80 -6.49 -10.62
N ASP A 81 -9.49 -5.67 -11.62
CA ASP A 81 -8.87 -6.10 -12.89
C ASP A 81 -7.67 -5.24 -13.30
N GLY A 82 -7.16 -4.38 -12.42
CA GLY A 82 -6.07 -3.46 -12.75
C GLY A 82 -6.49 -2.25 -13.59
N SER A 83 -7.78 -1.95 -13.69
CA SER A 83 -8.32 -0.88 -14.53
C SER A 83 -8.42 0.48 -13.84
N HIS A 84 -7.99 0.61 -12.59
CA HIS A 84 -7.97 1.90 -11.92
C HIS A 84 -7.20 2.93 -12.78
N PRO A 85 -7.67 4.17 -12.91
CA PRO A 85 -7.03 5.17 -13.78
C PRO A 85 -5.52 5.34 -13.54
N VAL A 86 -5.06 5.25 -12.28
CA VAL A 86 -3.64 5.32 -11.96
C VAL A 86 -2.90 4.08 -12.49
N GLN A 87 -3.46 2.89 -12.32
CA GLN A 87 -2.85 1.65 -12.84
C GLN A 87 -2.76 1.68 -14.37
N ARG A 88 -3.78 2.18 -15.04
CA ARG A 88 -3.78 2.35 -16.50
C ARG A 88 -2.73 3.35 -16.95
N ALA A 89 -2.61 4.49 -16.25
CA ALA A 89 -1.58 5.48 -16.56
C ALA A 89 -0.16 4.91 -16.38
N TRP A 90 0.08 4.13 -15.31
CA TRP A 90 1.36 3.45 -15.11
C TRP A 90 1.71 2.50 -16.26
N HIS A 91 0.72 1.77 -16.74
CA HIS A 91 0.89 0.87 -17.90
C HIS A 91 1.14 1.65 -19.17
N ASP A 92 0.32 2.67 -19.46
CA ASP A 92 0.38 3.43 -20.72
C ASP A 92 1.67 4.24 -20.85
N GLU A 93 2.19 4.75 -19.73
CA GLU A 93 3.46 5.51 -19.67
C GLU A 93 4.68 4.61 -19.46
N ASP A 94 4.48 3.29 -19.36
CA ASP A 94 5.56 2.31 -19.14
C ASP A 94 6.49 2.69 -17.98
N VAL A 95 5.89 3.07 -16.85
CA VAL A 95 6.60 3.63 -15.70
C VAL A 95 7.57 2.63 -15.04
N PRO A 96 7.19 1.36 -14.76
CA PRO A 96 8.05 0.49 -13.97
C PRO A 96 9.33 0.09 -14.69
N GLN A 97 10.42 -0.02 -13.92
CA GLN A 97 11.61 -0.75 -14.33
C GLN A 97 11.65 -2.10 -13.62
N CYS A 98 12.29 -2.22 -12.43
CA CYS A 98 12.24 -3.50 -11.70
C CYS A 98 10.85 -3.82 -11.12
N GLY A 99 10.03 -2.82 -10.87
CA GLY A 99 8.66 -2.95 -10.38
C GLY A 99 8.53 -3.07 -8.86
N TYR A 100 9.61 -3.16 -8.11
CA TYR A 100 9.55 -3.48 -6.68
C TYR A 100 8.85 -2.42 -5.83
N CYS A 101 9.08 -1.13 -6.10
CA CYS A 101 8.48 -0.01 -5.37
C CYS A 101 7.10 0.42 -5.91
N GLN A 102 6.64 -0.16 -7.00
CA GLN A 102 5.53 0.43 -7.76
C GLN A 102 4.17 0.24 -7.10
N ALA A 103 3.95 -0.85 -6.36
CA ALA A 103 2.69 -1.03 -5.63
C ALA A 103 2.45 0.13 -4.65
N GLY A 104 3.47 0.50 -3.88
CA GLY A 104 3.40 1.65 -2.98
C GLY A 104 3.22 2.97 -3.72
N GLN A 105 3.91 3.16 -4.83
CA GLN A 105 3.80 4.38 -5.63
C GLN A 105 2.41 4.55 -6.23
N VAL A 106 1.84 3.50 -6.79
CA VAL A 106 0.48 3.51 -7.35
C VAL A 106 -0.56 3.85 -6.28
N LEU A 107 -0.46 3.23 -5.10
CA LEU A 107 -1.38 3.50 -3.99
C LEU A 107 -1.25 4.93 -3.48
N ALA A 108 -0.04 5.45 -3.35
CA ALA A 108 0.18 6.83 -2.93
C ALA A 108 -0.40 7.82 -3.95
N ALA A 109 -0.23 7.58 -5.23
CA ALA A 109 -0.79 8.40 -6.29
C ALA A 109 -2.33 8.34 -6.30
N ALA A 110 -2.91 7.15 -6.13
CA ALA A 110 -4.35 6.97 -6.05
C ALA A 110 -4.94 7.74 -4.85
N ALA A 111 -4.29 7.68 -3.70
CA ALA A 111 -4.71 8.43 -2.52
C ALA A 111 -4.62 9.94 -2.71
N LEU A 112 -3.57 10.41 -3.39
CA LEU A 112 -3.44 11.84 -3.72
C LEU A 112 -4.60 12.31 -4.58
N LEU A 113 -4.90 11.59 -5.65
CA LEU A 113 -5.96 11.97 -6.60
C LEU A 113 -7.36 11.91 -5.98
N GLU A 114 -7.57 11.02 -5.00
CA GLU A 114 -8.84 10.94 -4.29
C GLU A 114 -9.12 12.20 -3.47
N ARG A 115 -8.10 12.78 -2.84
CA ARG A 115 -8.25 13.99 -2.02
C ARG A 115 -7.98 15.29 -2.77
N ASN A 116 -7.31 15.25 -3.92
CA ASN A 116 -7.00 16.40 -4.76
C ASN A 116 -7.02 15.95 -6.22
N ALA A 117 -8.11 16.28 -6.93
CA ALA A 117 -8.34 15.82 -8.31
C ALA A 117 -7.42 16.49 -9.34
N ASP A 118 -6.82 17.64 -9.00
CA ASP A 118 -5.94 18.39 -9.89
C ASP A 118 -4.68 18.85 -9.11
N PRO A 119 -3.79 17.93 -8.73
CA PRO A 119 -2.63 18.26 -7.95
C PRO A 119 -1.58 19.01 -8.81
N ASP A 120 -0.97 20.05 -8.22
CA ASP A 120 0.19 20.69 -8.82
C ASP A 120 1.47 19.84 -8.57
N ASP A 121 2.58 20.25 -9.18
CA ASP A 121 3.83 19.52 -9.06
C ASP A 121 4.30 19.41 -7.61
N ALA A 122 4.11 20.43 -6.79
CA ALA A 122 4.49 20.40 -5.38
C ALA A 122 3.67 19.38 -4.60
N ALA A 123 2.37 19.27 -4.87
CA ALA A 123 1.51 18.26 -4.25
C ALA A 123 1.90 16.84 -4.67
N ILE A 124 2.24 16.65 -5.94
CA ILE A 124 2.73 15.37 -6.45
C ILE A 124 4.04 14.98 -5.80
N ASP A 125 5.01 15.87 -5.78
CA ASP A 125 6.31 15.64 -5.15
C ASP A 125 6.16 15.27 -3.67
N GLY A 126 5.33 16.01 -2.94
CA GLY A 126 5.08 15.76 -1.52
C GLY A 126 4.43 14.39 -1.27
N ALA A 127 3.44 14.01 -2.08
CA ALA A 127 2.72 12.75 -1.92
C ALA A 127 3.59 11.54 -2.28
N MET A 128 4.50 11.69 -3.26
CA MET A 128 5.32 10.59 -3.77
C MET A 128 6.69 10.47 -3.09
N ALA A 129 7.11 11.46 -2.31
CA ALA A 129 8.43 11.52 -1.70
C ALA A 129 8.70 10.41 -0.68
N GLY A 130 7.65 9.81 -0.12
CA GLY A 130 7.78 8.76 0.89
C GLY A 130 8.14 7.38 0.35
N ILE A 131 8.27 7.22 -0.97
CA ILE A 131 8.54 5.92 -1.59
C ILE A 131 9.81 6.03 -2.43
N LEU A 132 10.82 5.23 -2.05
CA LEU A 132 12.11 5.23 -2.74
C LEU A 132 12.09 4.29 -3.94
N CYS A 133 12.69 4.72 -5.03
CA CYS A 133 12.89 3.91 -6.23
C CYS A 133 14.38 3.84 -6.57
N ARG A 134 14.96 2.64 -6.49
CA ARG A 134 16.39 2.46 -6.83
C ARG A 134 16.64 2.65 -8.33
N CYS A 135 15.64 2.40 -9.18
CA CYS A 135 15.72 2.60 -10.61
C CYS A 135 15.49 4.06 -11.03
N GLY A 136 15.01 4.91 -10.12
CA GLY A 136 14.81 6.33 -10.37
C GLY A 136 13.58 6.64 -11.24
N THR A 137 12.49 5.89 -11.10
CA THR A 137 11.26 6.09 -11.89
C THR A 137 10.40 7.28 -11.42
N TYR A 138 10.93 8.15 -10.61
CA TYR A 138 10.23 9.30 -10.00
C TYR A 138 9.46 10.21 -10.98
#